data_8ebcd674e4f1592dca33d5f4845912cf
#
_entry.id   8ebcd674e4f1592dca33d5f4845912cf
#
_cell.length_a   1.000
_cell.length_b   1.000
_cell.length_c   1.000
_cell.angle_alpha   90.00
_cell.angle_beta   90.00
_cell.angle_gamma   90.00
#
_symmetry.space_group_name_H-M   'P 1'
#
loop_
_entity.id
_entity.type
_entity.pdbx_description
1 polymer ?
#
loop_
_entity_poly.entity_id
_entity_poly.type
_entity_poly.pdbx_seq_one_letter_code
_entity_poly.pdbx_strand_id
1 'polypeptide(L)'
;MNENVDLRASAETPLPSSHGEGSGRILLAAPRGYCAGVDRAVDVVEKALELYGAPVYVRKEIVHNKFVVESLTKRGAIFVQETDEVPEGARVVFSAHGVSPAVHEAAATRHLATIDATCPLVTKVHREAVRFAKEDYDIILVGHQGHEEVEGTFGEAPDHIQVVGTPDEVDNVVVRDPSRVVWISQTTLSVDETRETVDRLRQRFPQLIDPPSDDICYATQNRQGAVKFIAPQVDVMVVVGSANSSNSVRLVEVALEAGAGAAYRVDKADELDESWFEGAQTVGLTSGASVPEILVRDVIEWLQERGFPTVEVARTETESTTFALPRDLRADLKNAGMAPARPHAPRVAGPNHTK
;
A
#
# COMPACT_ATOMS: atom_id res chain seq x y z
N MET A 1 -20.54 12.43 -20.53
CA MET A 1 -20.70 12.87 -19.14
C MET A 1 -19.45 12.43 -18.40
N ASN A 2 -18.58 13.40 -18.04
CA ASN A 2 -17.38 13.09 -17.27
C ASN A 2 -17.80 12.95 -15.80
N GLU A 3 -18.10 11.74 -15.39
CA GLU A 3 -18.18 11.46 -13.96
C GLU A 3 -16.75 11.47 -13.41
N ASN A 4 -16.36 12.60 -12.82
CA ASN A 4 -15.18 12.68 -11.97
C ASN A 4 -15.47 11.84 -10.73
N VAL A 5 -15.08 10.57 -10.75
CA VAL A 5 -15.19 9.70 -9.58
C VAL A 5 -14.25 10.27 -8.52
N ASP A 6 -14.82 10.68 -7.40
CA ASP A 6 -14.05 11.15 -6.25
C ASP A 6 -13.32 9.96 -5.61
N LEU A 7 -12.04 9.82 -5.93
CA LEU A 7 -11.15 8.81 -5.34
C LEU A 7 -11.03 8.97 -3.81
N ARG A 8 -11.55 10.09 -3.28
CA ARG A 8 -11.44 10.51 -1.87
C ARG A 8 -12.70 10.25 -1.07
N ALA A 9 -13.75 9.58 -1.64
CA ALA A 9 -14.94 9.24 -0.87
C ALA A 9 -14.49 8.60 0.45
N SER A 10 -14.59 9.38 1.53
CA SER A 10 -14.04 9.02 2.83
C SER A 10 -14.87 7.90 3.47
N ALA A 11 -14.25 7.15 4.38
CA ALA A 11 -14.96 6.22 5.26
C ALA A 11 -16.04 6.90 6.13
N GLU A 12 -16.15 8.22 6.07
CA GLU A 12 -17.18 9.04 6.75
C GLU A 12 -18.51 9.08 6.01
N THR A 13 -18.56 8.71 4.72
CA THR A 13 -19.84 8.57 4.03
C THR A 13 -20.60 7.42 4.70
N PRO A 14 -21.88 7.59 5.11
CA PRO A 14 -22.64 6.53 5.74
C PRO A 14 -22.57 5.23 4.94
N LEU A 15 -22.38 4.10 5.63
CA LEU A 15 -22.46 2.79 4.99
C LEU A 15 -23.85 2.65 4.35
N PRO A 16 -23.98 1.87 3.25
CA PRO A 16 -25.26 1.58 2.66
C PRO A 16 -26.23 1.11 3.75
N SER A 17 -27.45 1.65 3.75
CA SER A 17 -28.51 1.18 4.65
C SER A 17 -28.81 -0.28 4.36
N SER A 18 -29.13 -1.06 5.40
CA SER A 18 -29.47 -2.48 5.24
C SER A 18 -30.65 -2.63 4.28
N HIS A 19 -30.39 -3.17 3.10
CA HIS A 19 -31.40 -3.49 2.09
C HIS A 19 -31.19 -4.97 1.70
N GLY A 20 -32.12 -5.83 2.05
CA GLY A 20 -32.09 -7.23 1.63
C GLY A 20 -32.80 -8.15 2.63
N GLU A 21 -33.33 -9.27 2.13
CA GLU A 21 -33.81 -10.38 2.94
C GLU A 21 -32.67 -11.38 3.13
N GLY A 22 -32.37 -11.73 4.38
CA GLY A 22 -31.32 -12.68 4.71
C GLY A 22 -30.91 -12.59 6.17
N SER A 23 -30.23 -13.63 6.67
CA SER A 23 -29.74 -13.71 8.04
C SER A 23 -28.22 -13.55 8.15
N GLY A 24 -27.53 -13.43 7.01
CA GLY A 24 -26.09 -13.24 6.95
C GLY A 24 -25.64 -11.85 7.38
N ARG A 25 -24.37 -11.75 7.77
CA ARG A 25 -23.75 -10.47 8.15
C ARG A 25 -22.40 -10.28 7.51
N ILE A 26 -22.02 -9.03 7.32
CA ILE A 26 -20.72 -8.57 6.89
C ILE A 26 -19.96 -8.07 8.11
N LEU A 27 -18.81 -8.66 8.42
CA LEU A 27 -17.89 -8.17 9.44
C LEU A 27 -16.78 -7.36 8.76
N LEU A 28 -16.90 -6.04 8.84
CA LEU A 28 -16.07 -5.10 8.12
C LEU A 28 -14.86 -4.68 8.96
N ALA A 29 -13.65 -5.06 8.53
CA ALA A 29 -12.42 -4.72 9.23
C ALA A 29 -12.12 -3.21 9.20
N ALA A 30 -11.60 -2.67 10.29
CA ALA A 30 -11.08 -1.32 10.38
C ALA A 30 -9.80 -1.30 11.25
N PRO A 31 -8.69 -0.65 10.78
CA PRO A 31 -8.61 0.16 9.56
C PRO A 31 -8.55 -0.69 8.28
N ARG A 32 -8.91 -0.08 7.17
CA ARG A 32 -8.85 -0.59 5.80
C ARG A 32 -8.66 0.55 4.80
N GLY A 33 -8.47 0.24 3.54
CA GLY A 33 -8.39 1.23 2.45
C GLY A 33 -7.15 2.12 2.54
N TYR A 34 -7.21 3.28 1.91
CA TYR A 34 -6.06 4.18 1.77
C TYR A 34 -5.31 4.41 3.08
N CYS A 35 -3.99 4.28 3.03
CA CYS A 35 -3.08 4.76 4.07
C CYS A 35 -2.59 6.18 3.74
N ALA A 36 -1.98 6.86 4.69
CA ALA A 36 -1.47 8.23 4.50
C ALA A 36 -0.46 8.34 3.34
N GLY A 37 0.35 7.29 3.09
CA GLY A 37 1.30 7.26 1.98
C GLY A 37 0.60 7.23 0.62
N VAL A 38 -0.43 6.41 0.50
CA VAL A 38 -1.26 6.30 -0.71
C VAL A 38 -2.07 7.57 -0.96
N ASP A 39 -2.78 8.09 0.06
CA ASP A 39 -3.50 9.37 -0.05
C ASP A 39 -2.58 10.46 -0.60
N ARG A 40 -1.38 10.60 -0.02
CA ARG A 40 -0.39 11.58 -0.47
C ARG A 40 0.03 11.36 -1.92
N ALA A 41 0.28 10.12 -2.33
CA ALA A 41 0.76 9.82 -3.68
C ALA A 41 -0.30 10.11 -4.74
N VAL A 42 -1.55 9.75 -4.49
CA VAL A 42 -2.70 10.09 -5.37
C VAL A 42 -2.87 11.60 -5.43
N ASP A 43 -2.86 12.30 -4.28
CA ASP A 43 -2.94 13.76 -4.21
C ASP A 43 -1.84 14.45 -5.02
N VAL A 44 -0.61 13.91 -5.05
CA VAL A 44 0.49 14.45 -5.83
C VAL A 44 0.13 14.49 -7.32
N VAL A 45 -0.38 13.39 -7.88
CA VAL A 45 -0.75 13.33 -9.31
C VAL A 45 -1.95 14.24 -9.60
N GLU A 46 -2.97 14.21 -8.73
CA GLU A 46 -4.13 15.09 -8.89
C GLU A 46 -3.75 16.57 -8.87
N LYS A 47 -2.94 16.98 -7.89
CA LYS A 47 -2.47 18.38 -7.79
C LYS A 47 -1.51 18.77 -8.91
N ALA A 48 -0.71 17.83 -9.41
CA ALA A 48 0.12 18.09 -10.58
C ALA A 48 -0.74 18.33 -11.83
N LEU A 49 -1.79 17.51 -12.05
CA LEU A 49 -2.75 17.71 -13.15
C LEU A 49 -3.52 19.03 -13.02
N GLU A 50 -3.96 19.39 -11.81
CA GLU A 50 -4.65 20.67 -11.57
C GLU A 50 -3.76 21.88 -11.82
N LEU A 51 -2.49 21.82 -11.39
CA LEU A 51 -1.57 22.95 -11.43
C LEU A 51 -0.93 23.14 -12.80
N TYR A 52 -0.48 22.06 -13.42
CA TYR A 52 0.34 22.11 -14.63
C TYR A 52 -0.45 21.74 -15.89
N GLY A 53 -1.65 21.19 -15.73
CA GLY A 53 -2.44 20.64 -16.83
C GLY A 53 -1.93 19.28 -17.29
N ALA A 54 -2.74 18.63 -18.14
CA ALA A 54 -2.35 17.40 -18.81
C ALA A 54 -1.43 17.67 -20.01
N PRO A 55 -0.51 16.74 -20.35
CA PRO A 55 -0.26 15.48 -19.65
C PRO A 55 0.70 15.64 -18.45
N VAL A 56 0.49 14.80 -17.43
CA VAL A 56 1.46 14.52 -16.37
C VAL A 56 1.89 13.08 -16.50
N TYR A 57 3.18 12.81 -16.66
CA TYR A 57 3.69 11.45 -16.75
C TYR A 57 3.87 10.87 -15.35
N VAL A 58 3.65 9.57 -15.21
CA VAL A 58 3.85 8.84 -13.95
C VAL A 58 4.67 7.59 -14.27
N ARG A 59 5.84 7.44 -13.63
CA ARG A 59 6.66 6.25 -13.81
C ARG A 59 6.09 5.11 -12.98
N LYS A 60 5.88 3.96 -13.65
CA LYS A 60 5.17 2.79 -13.12
C LYS A 60 3.75 3.17 -12.66
N GLU A 61 3.14 2.40 -11.79
CA GLU A 61 1.88 2.75 -11.15
C GLU A 61 2.11 3.67 -9.95
N ILE A 62 1.34 4.73 -9.80
CA ILE A 62 1.48 5.63 -8.64
C ILE A 62 1.30 4.87 -7.32
N VAL A 63 0.38 3.91 -7.31
CA VAL A 63 0.11 2.91 -6.29
C VAL A 63 -0.46 1.68 -6.99
N HIS A 64 -0.27 0.48 -6.44
CA HIS A 64 -0.77 -0.76 -7.03
C HIS A 64 -2.29 -0.91 -6.85
N ASN A 65 -3.03 -0.20 -7.70
CA ASN A 65 -4.48 -0.29 -7.79
C ASN A 65 -4.96 0.12 -9.20
N LYS A 66 -5.54 -0.82 -9.95
CA LYS A 66 -5.99 -0.61 -11.34
C LYS A 66 -7.00 0.53 -11.46
N PHE A 67 -7.99 0.58 -10.56
CA PHE A 67 -9.03 1.60 -10.58
C PHE A 67 -8.44 3.02 -10.41
N VAL A 68 -7.45 3.18 -9.53
CA VAL A 68 -6.74 4.44 -9.33
C VAL A 68 -5.99 4.84 -10.59
N VAL A 69 -5.22 3.91 -11.19
CA VAL A 69 -4.47 4.14 -12.42
C VAL A 69 -5.42 4.56 -13.55
N GLU A 70 -6.52 3.81 -13.76
CA GLU A 70 -7.52 4.13 -14.78
C GLU A 70 -8.19 5.50 -14.55
N SER A 71 -8.53 5.82 -13.31
CA SER A 71 -9.14 7.10 -12.96
C SER A 71 -8.22 8.27 -13.24
N LEU A 72 -6.94 8.18 -12.88
CA LEU A 72 -5.95 9.22 -13.15
C LEU A 72 -5.64 9.32 -14.65
N THR A 73 -5.62 8.20 -15.37
CA THR A 73 -5.46 8.18 -16.84
C THR A 73 -6.59 8.94 -17.54
N LYS A 74 -7.85 8.73 -17.12
CA LYS A 74 -9.01 9.48 -17.65
C LYS A 74 -8.90 10.98 -17.41
N ARG A 75 -8.13 11.41 -16.41
CA ARG A 75 -7.88 12.82 -16.06
C ARG A 75 -6.64 13.39 -16.73
N GLY A 76 -5.91 12.60 -17.52
CA GLY A 76 -4.77 13.05 -18.33
C GLY A 76 -3.39 12.68 -17.77
N ALA A 77 -3.31 11.77 -16.78
CA ALA A 77 -2.05 11.15 -16.42
C ALA A 77 -1.65 10.13 -17.49
N ILE A 78 -0.36 10.06 -17.81
CA ILE A 78 0.22 9.06 -18.73
C ILE A 78 1.19 8.20 -17.93
N PHE A 79 0.83 6.93 -17.76
CA PHE A 79 1.67 5.97 -17.07
C PHE A 79 2.69 5.37 -18.04
N VAL A 80 3.97 5.43 -17.67
CA VAL A 80 5.10 4.90 -18.43
C VAL A 80 5.88 3.89 -17.60
N GLN A 81 6.59 2.98 -18.24
CA GLN A 81 7.42 2.02 -17.52
C GLN A 81 8.72 2.67 -17.07
N GLU A 82 9.41 3.40 -17.96
CA GLU A 82 10.68 4.02 -17.64
C GLU A 82 10.74 5.50 -18.08
N THR A 83 11.72 6.21 -17.56
CA THR A 83 11.90 7.65 -17.80
C THR A 83 12.26 7.99 -19.23
N ASP A 84 12.77 7.03 -20.01
CA ASP A 84 13.11 7.22 -21.44
C ASP A 84 11.88 7.34 -22.34
N GLU A 85 10.72 6.85 -21.90
CA GLU A 85 9.43 7.02 -22.57
C GLU A 85 8.84 8.44 -22.38
N VAL A 86 9.34 9.19 -21.41
CA VAL A 86 8.87 10.56 -21.12
C VAL A 86 9.53 11.55 -22.09
N PRO A 87 8.80 12.45 -22.78
CA PRO A 87 9.41 13.50 -23.60
C PRO A 87 10.40 14.34 -22.80
N GLU A 88 11.52 14.70 -23.43
CA GLU A 88 12.56 15.53 -22.80
C GLU A 88 11.96 16.84 -22.26
N GLY A 89 12.35 17.22 -21.06
CA GLY A 89 11.86 18.41 -20.37
C GLY A 89 10.43 18.30 -19.82
N ALA A 90 9.72 17.19 -20.08
CA ALA A 90 8.36 17.00 -19.57
C ALA A 90 8.35 16.70 -18.06
N ARG A 91 7.16 16.75 -17.46
CA ARG A 91 6.97 16.50 -16.04
C ARG A 91 6.69 15.03 -15.77
N VAL A 92 7.39 14.46 -14.80
CA VAL A 92 7.20 13.07 -14.35
C VAL A 92 7.05 12.98 -12.84
N VAL A 93 6.11 12.15 -12.40
CA VAL A 93 5.90 11.80 -11.00
C VAL A 93 6.51 10.42 -10.74
N PHE A 94 7.31 10.28 -9.67
CA PHE A 94 7.75 8.99 -9.17
C PHE A 94 6.75 8.45 -8.17
N SER A 95 6.54 7.12 -8.20
CA SER A 95 5.50 6.44 -7.43
C SER A 95 5.74 6.46 -5.91
N ALA A 96 4.72 6.03 -5.16
CA ALA A 96 4.81 5.85 -3.71
C ALA A 96 5.87 4.85 -3.27
N HIS A 97 6.25 3.92 -4.15
CA HIS A 97 7.17 2.82 -3.88
C HIS A 97 8.64 3.23 -3.81
N GLY A 98 8.96 4.47 -4.23
CA GLY A 98 10.33 4.95 -4.32
C GLY A 98 11.04 4.50 -5.58
N VAL A 99 12.17 5.14 -5.84
CA VAL A 99 13.01 4.85 -7.00
C VAL A 99 14.48 4.89 -6.60
N SER A 100 15.32 4.14 -7.32
CA SER A 100 16.77 4.14 -7.10
C SER A 100 17.41 5.47 -7.53
N PRO A 101 18.61 5.81 -7.03
CA PRO A 101 19.38 6.96 -7.52
C PRO A 101 19.59 6.97 -9.03
N ALA A 102 19.76 5.81 -9.66
CA ALA A 102 19.92 5.69 -11.10
C ALA A 102 18.71 6.22 -11.90
N VAL A 103 17.49 6.06 -11.38
CA VAL A 103 16.27 6.62 -11.99
C VAL A 103 16.26 8.14 -11.88
N HIS A 104 16.70 8.70 -10.75
CA HIS A 104 16.86 10.16 -10.60
C HIS A 104 17.90 10.72 -11.59
N GLU A 105 19.03 10.05 -11.76
CA GLU A 105 20.07 10.45 -12.71
C GLU A 105 19.58 10.38 -14.16
N ALA A 106 18.86 9.30 -14.53
CA ALA A 106 18.25 9.16 -15.84
C ALA A 106 17.25 10.29 -16.14
N ALA A 107 16.40 10.63 -15.18
CA ALA A 107 15.46 11.74 -15.30
C ALA A 107 16.20 13.10 -15.44
N ALA A 108 17.24 13.33 -14.65
CA ALA A 108 18.05 14.54 -14.72
C ALA A 108 18.76 14.70 -16.07
N THR A 109 19.32 13.62 -16.62
CA THR A 109 19.97 13.61 -17.95
C THR A 109 19.00 13.99 -19.06
N ARG A 110 17.71 13.69 -18.91
CA ARG A 110 16.65 14.04 -19.86
C ARG A 110 15.95 15.36 -19.51
N HIS A 111 16.49 16.12 -18.56
CA HIS A 111 15.95 17.40 -18.08
C HIS A 111 14.48 17.32 -17.64
N LEU A 112 14.03 16.16 -17.12
CA LEU A 112 12.65 15.98 -16.68
C LEU A 112 12.38 16.81 -15.42
N ALA A 113 11.21 17.44 -15.37
CA ALA A 113 10.72 18.10 -14.15
C ALA A 113 10.11 17.06 -13.22
N THR A 114 10.89 16.54 -12.27
CA THR A 114 10.48 15.44 -11.41
C THR A 114 9.64 15.91 -10.20
N ILE A 115 8.63 15.14 -9.83
CA ILE A 115 7.90 15.26 -8.56
C ILE A 115 7.98 13.90 -7.86
N ASP A 116 8.62 13.86 -6.70
CA ASP A 116 8.80 12.61 -5.96
C ASP A 116 7.64 12.36 -4.99
N ALA A 117 6.79 11.37 -5.31
CA ALA A 117 5.69 10.95 -4.47
C ALA A 117 6.05 9.80 -3.52
N THR A 118 7.31 9.40 -3.41
CA THR A 118 7.77 8.33 -2.51
C THR A 118 7.20 8.50 -1.11
N CYS A 119 6.63 7.45 -0.58
CA CYS A 119 6.11 7.43 0.79
C CYS A 119 7.22 7.75 1.80
N PRO A 120 7.01 8.65 2.78
CA PRO A 120 8.03 8.94 3.79
C PRO A 120 8.54 7.72 4.56
N LEU A 121 7.73 6.67 4.69
CA LEU A 121 8.14 5.42 5.35
C LEU A 121 9.06 4.59 4.46
N VAL A 122 8.86 4.59 3.14
CA VAL A 122 9.81 4.02 2.17
C VAL A 122 11.12 4.82 2.14
N THR A 123 11.02 6.17 2.14
CA THR A 123 12.20 7.04 2.23
C THR A 123 13.03 6.77 3.48
N LYS A 124 12.40 6.36 4.60
CA LYS A 124 13.10 5.94 5.82
C LYS A 124 14.00 4.73 5.53
N VAL A 125 13.46 3.68 4.91
CA VAL A 125 14.20 2.46 4.57
C VAL A 125 15.37 2.75 3.63
N HIS A 126 15.16 3.57 2.58
CA HIS A 126 16.22 4.04 1.68
C HIS A 126 17.36 4.72 2.45
N ARG A 127 17.03 5.63 3.39
CA ARG A 127 18.04 6.32 4.21
C ARG A 127 18.81 5.38 5.12
N GLU A 128 18.17 4.35 5.64
CA GLU A 128 18.81 3.31 6.45
C GLU A 128 19.78 2.49 5.60
N ALA A 129 19.36 2.07 4.40
CA ALA A 129 20.25 1.40 3.45
C ALA A 129 21.51 2.22 3.15
N VAL A 130 21.34 3.51 2.81
CA VAL A 130 22.47 4.42 2.56
C VAL A 130 23.38 4.57 3.79
N ARG A 131 22.80 4.70 4.99
CA ARG A 131 23.55 4.84 6.22
C ARG A 131 24.38 3.61 6.52
N PHE A 132 23.77 2.42 6.49
CA PHE A 132 24.46 1.17 6.79
C PHE A 132 25.53 0.83 5.74
N ALA A 133 25.29 1.14 4.46
CA ALA A 133 26.30 0.99 3.43
C ALA A 133 27.53 1.91 3.67
N LYS A 134 27.32 3.17 4.07
CA LYS A 134 28.40 4.10 4.45
C LYS A 134 29.20 3.63 5.66
N GLU A 135 28.57 2.89 6.55
CA GLU A 135 29.19 2.26 7.71
C GLU A 135 29.78 0.89 7.37
N ASP A 136 29.81 0.49 6.08
CA ASP A 136 30.35 -0.77 5.56
C ASP A 136 29.73 -2.04 6.16
N TYR A 137 28.40 -2.04 6.34
CA TYR A 137 27.62 -3.23 6.70
C TYR A 137 27.21 -4.02 5.45
N ASP A 138 27.09 -5.34 5.58
CA ASP A 138 26.30 -6.16 4.68
C ASP A 138 24.83 -6.03 5.08
N ILE A 139 23.98 -5.69 4.11
CA ILE A 139 22.57 -5.38 4.34
C ILE A 139 21.72 -6.49 3.74
N ILE A 140 20.91 -7.14 4.55
CA ILE A 140 19.93 -8.11 4.10
C ILE A 140 18.59 -7.41 3.97
N LEU A 141 18.13 -7.23 2.73
CA LEU A 141 16.81 -6.66 2.44
C LEU A 141 15.79 -7.80 2.35
N VAL A 142 14.97 -7.93 3.38
CA VAL A 142 13.83 -8.87 3.36
C VAL A 142 12.74 -8.27 2.48
N GLY A 143 12.40 -8.93 1.36
CA GLY A 143 11.43 -8.37 0.41
C GLY A 143 11.31 -9.22 -0.85
N HIS A 144 10.24 -8.99 -1.61
CA HIS A 144 9.97 -9.72 -2.84
C HIS A 144 10.82 -9.21 -3.99
N GLN A 145 11.67 -10.07 -4.53
CA GLN A 145 12.47 -9.74 -5.71
C GLN A 145 11.55 -9.33 -6.88
N GLY A 146 11.91 -8.24 -7.56
CA GLY A 146 11.12 -7.68 -8.66
C GLY A 146 9.99 -6.72 -8.22
N HIS A 147 9.77 -6.54 -6.92
CA HIS A 147 8.87 -5.50 -6.44
C HIS A 147 9.54 -4.11 -6.52
N GLU A 148 8.82 -3.09 -7.01
CA GLU A 148 9.35 -1.74 -7.23
C GLU A 148 10.02 -1.11 -6.00
N GLU A 149 9.44 -1.31 -4.81
CA GLU A 149 10.02 -0.83 -3.55
C GLU A 149 11.35 -1.51 -3.22
N VAL A 150 11.46 -2.80 -3.51
CA VAL A 150 12.69 -3.58 -3.32
C VAL A 150 13.75 -3.15 -4.32
N GLU A 151 13.39 -2.95 -5.59
CA GLU A 151 14.31 -2.43 -6.62
C GLU A 151 14.83 -1.03 -6.26
N GLY A 152 13.93 -0.15 -5.77
CA GLY A 152 14.29 1.19 -5.33
C GLY A 152 15.29 1.17 -4.18
N THR A 153 14.99 0.39 -3.13
CA THR A 153 15.85 0.26 -1.94
C THR A 153 17.19 -0.42 -2.28
N PHE A 154 17.15 -1.50 -3.07
CA PHE A 154 18.36 -2.19 -3.53
C PHE A 154 19.31 -1.23 -4.27
N GLY A 155 18.75 -0.39 -5.13
CA GLY A 155 19.51 0.58 -5.91
C GLY A 155 20.22 1.66 -5.09
N GLU A 156 19.88 1.86 -3.82
CA GLU A 156 20.58 2.80 -2.93
C GLU A 156 22.00 2.34 -2.58
N ALA A 157 22.22 1.02 -2.50
CA ALA A 157 23.53 0.46 -2.15
C ALA A 157 23.70 -0.97 -2.72
N PRO A 158 23.72 -1.15 -4.05
CA PRO A 158 23.70 -2.49 -4.67
C PRO A 158 24.89 -3.37 -4.30
N ASP A 159 26.05 -2.78 -3.98
CA ASP A 159 27.25 -3.51 -3.56
C ASP A 159 27.19 -4.04 -2.11
N HIS A 160 26.20 -3.57 -1.32
CA HIS A 160 26.05 -3.92 0.09
C HIS A 160 24.76 -4.71 0.37
N ILE A 161 23.79 -4.69 -0.54
CA ILE A 161 22.46 -5.27 -0.31
C ILE A 161 22.33 -6.63 -0.98
N GLN A 162 21.84 -7.61 -0.24
CA GLN A 162 21.29 -8.86 -0.76
C GLN A 162 19.82 -8.96 -0.41
N VAL A 163 18.99 -9.36 -1.40
CA VAL A 163 17.55 -9.53 -1.22
C VAL A 163 17.26 -10.96 -0.79
N VAL A 164 16.41 -11.12 0.21
CA VAL A 164 15.90 -12.40 0.71
C VAL A 164 14.37 -12.35 0.68
N GLY A 165 13.75 -13.18 -0.14
CA GLY A 165 12.30 -13.22 -0.33
C GLY A 165 11.58 -14.16 0.62
N THR A 166 12.23 -15.24 1.05
CA THR A 166 11.65 -16.28 1.89
C THR A 166 12.61 -16.73 2.99
N PRO A 167 12.11 -17.33 4.09
CA PRO A 167 12.96 -17.87 5.14
C PRO A 167 14.01 -18.88 4.63
N ASP A 168 13.68 -19.68 3.61
CA ASP A 168 14.58 -20.70 3.07
C ASP A 168 15.78 -20.12 2.28
N GLU A 169 15.63 -18.89 1.77
CA GLU A 169 16.72 -18.20 1.07
C GLU A 169 17.80 -17.67 2.01
N VAL A 170 17.54 -17.61 3.31
CA VAL A 170 18.52 -17.19 4.33
C VAL A 170 19.79 -18.01 4.26
N ASP A 171 19.70 -19.32 3.94
CA ASP A 171 20.85 -20.21 3.85
C ASP A 171 21.79 -19.86 2.69
N ASN A 172 21.32 -19.13 1.68
CA ASN A 172 22.08 -18.72 0.51
C ASN A 172 22.78 -17.36 0.68
N VAL A 173 22.52 -16.64 1.77
CA VAL A 173 23.11 -15.31 2.02
C VAL A 173 24.64 -15.44 2.17
N VAL A 174 25.39 -14.59 1.47
CA VAL A 174 26.86 -14.50 1.56
C VAL A 174 27.24 -13.12 2.09
N VAL A 175 27.98 -13.07 3.18
CA VAL A 175 28.42 -11.81 3.81
C VAL A 175 29.93 -11.72 3.86
N ARG A 176 30.46 -10.51 3.79
CA ARG A 176 31.91 -10.24 3.88
C ARG A 176 32.40 -10.41 5.32
N ASP A 177 31.61 -9.91 6.29
CA ASP A 177 31.91 -9.98 7.72
C ASP A 177 30.63 -10.34 8.51
N PRO A 178 30.52 -11.55 9.05
CA PRO A 178 29.36 -11.99 9.83
C PRO A 178 29.08 -11.14 11.10
N SER A 179 30.05 -10.35 11.56
CA SER A 179 29.88 -9.44 12.69
C SER A 179 29.29 -8.09 12.31
N ARG A 180 29.14 -7.80 11.00
CA ARG A 180 28.68 -6.53 10.45
C ARG A 180 27.52 -6.72 9.49
N VAL A 181 26.50 -7.41 9.95
CA VAL A 181 25.28 -7.68 9.19
C VAL A 181 24.11 -6.95 9.81
N VAL A 182 23.30 -6.29 8.98
CA VAL A 182 22.05 -5.64 9.35
C VAL A 182 20.94 -6.11 8.43
N TRP A 183 19.73 -6.15 8.93
CA TRP A 183 18.56 -6.36 8.08
C TRP A 183 17.71 -5.12 7.99
N ILE A 184 17.03 -4.95 6.87
CA ILE A 184 15.96 -3.99 6.62
C ILE A 184 14.86 -4.72 5.86
N SER A 185 13.66 -4.14 5.73
CA SER A 185 12.60 -4.83 5.01
C SER A 185 11.75 -3.93 4.12
N GLN A 186 11.09 -4.55 3.14
CA GLN A 186 9.98 -3.97 2.41
C GLN A 186 8.84 -3.63 3.37
N THR A 187 8.15 -2.50 3.14
CA THR A 187 7.13 -1.97 4.08
C THR A 187 5.81 -2.73 4.11
N THR A 188 5.56 -3.64 3.15
CA THR A 188 4.27 -4.31 2.93
C THR A 188 4.28 -5.83 3.10
N LEU A 189 5.27 -6.37 3.80
CA LEU A 189 5.40 -7.81 4.07
C LEU A 189 4.41 -8.31 5.13
N SER A 190 4.25 -9.63 5.22
CA SER A 190 3.67 -10.28 6.39
C SER A 190 4.56 -10.07 7.62
N VAL A 191 3.97 -9.64 8.72
CA VAL A 191 4.70 -9.45 9.99
C VAL A 191 5.27 -10.77 10.50
N ASP A 192 4.49 -11.86 10.39
CA ASP A 192 4.89 -13.16 10.93
C ASP A 192 5.97 -13.82 10.05
N GLU A 193 5.82 -13.78 8.72
CA GLU A 193 6.83 -14.30 7.78
C GLU A 193 8.15 -13.52 7.89
N THR A 194 8.08 -12.21 8.04
CA THR A 194 9.28 -11.40 8.25
C THR A 194 9.96 -11.77 9.57
N ARG A 195 9.19 -12.01 10.63
CA ARG A 195 9.73 -12.46 11.91
C ARG A 195 10.45 -13.80 11.77
N GLU A 196 9.86 -14.78 11.08
CA GLU A 196 10.49 -16.08 10.83
C GLU A 196 11.81 -15.92 10.07
N THR A 197 11.83 -15.10 9.01
CA THR A 197 13.03 -14.81 8.23
C THR A 197 14.12 -14.17 9.10
N VAL A 198 13.77 -13.19 9.91
CA VAL A 198 14.69 -12.50 10.82
C VAL A 198 15.21 -13.44 11.91
N ASP A 199 14.39 -14.33 12.44
CA ASP A 199 14.82 -15.31 13.45
C ASP A 199 15.82 -16.31 12.86
N ARG A 200 15.65 -16.75 11.60
CA ARG A 200 16.65 -17.55 10.89
C ARG A 200 17.94 -16.75 10.63
N LEU A 201 17.84 -15.47 10.25
CA LEU A 201 19.00 -14.60 10.11
C LEU A 201 19.77 -14.45 11.43
N ARG A 202 19.09 -14.29 12.58
CA ARG A 202 19.72 -14.23 13.91
C ARG A 202 20.44 -15.53 14.29
N GLN A 203 19.86 -16.67 13.94
CA GLN A 203 20.52 -17.97 14.17
C GLN A 203 21.81 -18.08 13.36
N ARG A 204 21.80 -17.59 12.12
CA ARG A 204 22.98 -17.64 11.25
C ARG A 204 24.00 -16.55 11.56
N PHE A 205 23.54 -15.36 11.94
CA PHE A 205 24.35 -14.18 12.28
C PHE A 205 24.01 -13.71 13.69
N PRO A 206 24.64 -14.27 14.73
CA PRO A 206 24.31 -13.94 16.13
C PRO A 206 24.51 -12.46 16.52
N GLN A 207 25.24 -11.68 15.70
CA GLN A 207 25.46 -10.25 15.89
C GLN A 207 24.60 -9.40 14.94
N LEU A 208 23.58 -9.99 14.31
CA LEU A 208 22.67 -9.30 13.42
C LEU A 208 22.11 -8.04 14.09
N ILE A 209 22.19 -6.92 13.38
CA ILE A 209 21.69 -5.64 13.86
C ILE A 209 20.27 -5.43 13.34
N ASP A 210 19.39 -4.99 14.22
CA ASP A 210 18.01 -4.61 13.88
C ASP A 210 17.96 -3.17 13.35
N PRO A 211 17.01 -2.84 12.45
CA PRO A 211 16.74 -1.46 12.09
C PRO A 211 16.31 -0.65 13.34
N PRO A 212 16.53 0.67 13.36
CA PRO A 212 16.24 1.52 14.53
C PRO A 212 14.75 1.53 14.94
N SER A 213 13.87 1.21 14.02
CA SER A 213 12.43 1.05 14.21
C SER A 213 11.88 0.12 13.11
N ASP A 214 10.69 -0.41 13.32
CA ASP A 214 10.05 -1.29 12.36
C ASP A 214 10.01 -0.70 10.95
N ASP A 215 10.39 -1.50 9.96
CA ASP A 215 10.31 -1.15 8.54
C ASP A 215 8.95 -1.48 7.96
N ILE A 216 8.31 -2.58 8.42
CA ILE A 216 6.91 -2.84 8.04
C ILE A 216 6.06 -1.68 8.56
N CYS A 217 5.42 -0.97 7.63
CA CYS A 217 4.74 0.27 7.97
C CYS A 217 3.51 0.03 8.87
N TYR A 218 3.18 1.03 9.70
CA TYR A 218 2.01 0.97 10.60
C TYR A 218 0.72 0.57 9.86
N ALA A 219 0.54 1.04 8.63
CA ALA A 219 -0.65 0.76 7.85
C ALA A 219 -0.76 -0.71 7.47
N THR A 220 0.34 -1.37 7.15
CA THR A 220 0.43 -2.80 6.90
C THR A 220 0.14 -3.58 8.19
N GLN A 221 0.80 -3.23 9.29
CA GLN A 221 0.62 -3.88 10.58
C GLN A 221 -0.82 -3.79 11.07
N ASN A 222 -1.43 -2.60 11.01
CA ASN A 222 -2.80 -2.37 11.44
C ASN A 222 -3.82 -3.16 10.62
N ARG A 223 -3.67 -3.23 9.29
CA ARG A 223 -4.57 -4.00 8.43
C ARG A 223 -4.45 -5.49 8.67
N GLN A 224 -3.23 -6.00 8.84
CA GLN A 224 -3.01 -7.40 9.23
C GLN A 224 -3.61 -7.68 10.61
N GLY A 225 -3.43 -6.80 11.58
CA GLY A 225 -4.05 -6.91 12.91
C GLY A 225 -5.58 -6.95 12.84
N ALA A 226 -6.19 -6.10 12.02
CA ALA A 226 -7.64 -6.08 11.82
C ALA A 226 -8.14 -7.38 11.16
N VAL A 227 -7.44 -7.90 10.17
CA VAL A 227 -7.76 -9.19 9.52
C VAL A 227 -7.63 -10.34 10.52
N LYS A 228 -6.52 -10.43 11.27
CA LYS A 228 -6.33 -11.47 12.30
C LYS A 228 -7.43 -11.47 13.37
N PHE A 229 -7.94 -10.27 13.69
CA PHE A 229 -9.01 -10.15 14.68
C PHE A 229 -10.34 -10.71 14.19
N ILE A 230 -10.70 -10.50 12.92
CA ILE A 230 -11.99 -10.95 12.39
C ILE A 230 -11.95 -12.33 11.74
N ALA A 231 -10.80 -12.79 11.24
CA ALA A 231 -10.65 -14.04 10.48
C ALA A 231 -11.24 -15.28 11.18
N PRO A 232 -11.04 -15.50 12.51
CA PRO A 232 -11.64 -16.66 13.19
C PRO A 232 -13.17 -16.61 13.31
N GLN A 233 -13.80 -15.51 12.94
CA GLN A 233 -15.23 -15.25 13.11
C GLN A 233 -15.99 -15.29 11.79
N VAL A 234 -15.31 -15.57 10.67
CA VAL A 234 -15.89 -15.49 9.33
C VAL A 234 -15.76 -16.81 8.57
N ASP A 235 -16.79 -17.11 7.81
CA ASP A 235 -16.78 -18.29 6.93
C ASP A 235 -15.96 -18.00 5.66
N VAL A 236 -16.08 -16.78 5.14
CA VAL A 236 -15.38 -16.31 3.94
C VAL A 236 -14.82 -14.92 4.21
N MET A 237 -13.56 -14.69 3.87
CA MET A 237 -12.92 -13.38 3.87
C MET A 237 -12.79 -12.84 2.44
N VAL A 238 -13.29 -11.65 2.19
CA VAL A 238 -13.09 -10.91 0.95
C VAL A 238 -12.08 -9.78 1.18
N VAL A 239 -11.03 -9.77 0.37
CA VAL A 239 -10.00 -8.73 0.35
C VAL A 239 -10.12 -7.95 -0.96
N VAL A 240 -10.53 -6.69 -0.89
CA VAL A 240 -10.53 -5.81 -2.07
C VAL A 240 -9.13 -5.29 -2.31
N GLY A 241 -8.61 -5.43 -3.54
CA GLY A 241 -7.28 -4.95 -3.94
C GLY A 241 -6.71 -5.66 -5.15
N SER A 242 -5.73 -5.04 -5.80
CA SER A 242 -5.15 -5.56 -7.04
C SER A 242 -4.12 -6.67 -6.80
N ALA A 243 -3.97 -7.55 -7.79
CA ALA A 243 -3.09 -8.73 -7.71
C ALA A 243 -1.60 -8.38 -7.56
N ASN A 244 -1.19 -7.24 -8.08
CA ASN A 244 0.17 -6.72 -7.96
C ASN A 244 0.41 -5.91 -6.68
N SER A 245 -0.62 -5.74 -5.82
CA SER A 245 -0.48 -5.10 -4.51
C SER A 245 0.00 -6.10 -3.48
N SER A 246 1.28 -6.05 -3.09
CA SER A 246 1.85 -6.90 -2.05
C SER A 246 1.01 -6.88 -0.77
N ASN A 247 0.59 -5.70 -0.29
CA ASN A 247 -0.25 -5.60 0.89
C ASN A 247 -1.59 -6.35 0.74
N SER A 248 -2.26 -6.26 -0.44
CA SER A 248 -3.56 -6.93 -0.66
C SER A 248 -3.42 -8.45 -0.73
N VAL A 249 -2.37 -8.95 -1.38
CA VAL A 249 -2.07 -10.39 -1.46
C VAL A 249 -1.80 -10.94 -0.05
N ARG A 250 -0.96 -10.26 0.73
CA ARG A 250 -0.64 -10.69 2.10
C ARG A 250 -1.86 -10.74 3.03
N LEU A 251 -2.85 -9.87 2.85
CA LEU A 251 -4.09 -9.91 3.66
C LEU A 251 -4.90 -11.18 3.43
N VAL A 252 -4.87 -11.77 2.22
CA VAL A 252 -5.51 -13.07 1.95
C VAL A 252 -4.80 -14.19 2.72
N GLU A 253 -3.49 -14.24 2.65
CA GLU A 253 -2.68 -15.24 3.33
C GLU A 253 -2.86 -15.13 4.85
N VAL A 254 -2.74 -13.93 5.40
CA VAL A 254 -2.98 -13.65 6.83
C VAL A 254 -4.39 -14.06 7.27
N ALA A 255 -5.41 -13.88 6.41
CA ALA A 255 -6.77 -14.29 6.73
C ALA A 255 -6.89 -15.82 6.86
N LEU A 256 -6.29 -16.57 5.94
CA LEU A 256 -6.29 -18.03 5.96
C LEU A 256 -5.50 -18.57 7.17
N GLU A 257 -4.31 -18.04 7.42
CA GLU A 257 -3.45 -18.39 8.56
C GLU A 257 -4.14 -18.10 9.91
N ALA A 258 -4.92 -17.02 9.97
CA ALA A 258 -5.66 -16.62 11.16
C ALA A 258 -6.98 -17.37 11.34
N GLY A 259 -7.37 -18.27 10.42
CA GLY A 259 -8.49 -19.18 10.59
C GLY A 259 -9.79 -18.79 9.90
N ALA A 260 -9.75 -17.94 8.88
CA ALA A 260 -10.90 -17.77 7.98
C ALA A 260 -11.18 -19.08 7.24
N GLY A 261 -12.47 -19.43 7.04
CA GLY A 261 -12.84 -20.67 6.35
C GLY A 261 -12.39 -20.70 4.89
N ALA A 262 -12.47 -19.54 4.21
CA ALA A 262 -11.91 -19.28 2.89
C ALA A 262 -11.50 -17.81 2.78
N ALA A 263 -10.63 -17.46 1.84
CA ALA A 263 -10.26 -16.07 1.59
C ALA A 263 -10.02 -15.82 0.09
N TYR A 264 -10.59 -14.75 -0.42
CA TYR A 264 -10.53 -14.38 -1.83
C TYR A 264 -10.15 -12.92 -1.99
N ARG A 265 -9.39 -12.62 -3.05
CA ARG A 265 -9.05 -11.25 -3.45
C ARG A 265 -9.79 -10.89 -4.73
N VAL A 266 -10.35 -9.70 -4.76
CA VAL A 266 -10.99 -9.12 -5.94
C VAL A 266 -10.52 -7.69 -6.17
N ASP A 267 -10.41 -7.26 -7.42
CA ASP A 267 -10.18 -5.84 -7.74
C ASP A 267 -11.46 -5.02 -7.50
N LYS A 268 -12.64 -5.59 -7.77
CA LYS A 268 -13.96 -4.95 -7.70
C LYS A 268 -15.10 -5.96 -7.52
N ALA A 269 -16.30 -5.49 -7.25
CA ALA A 269 -17.46 -6.31 -6.91
C ALA A 269 -17.90 -7.29 -8.02
N ASP A 270 -17.69 -6.96 -9.30
CA ASP A 270 -18.09 -7.83 -10.43
C ASP A 270 -17.16 -9.05 -10.62
N GLU A 271 -16.07 -9.15 -9.86
CA GLU A 271 -15.22 -10.33 -9.82
C GLU A 271 -15.64 -11.34 -8.71
N LEU A 272 -16.66 -11.00 -7.91
CA LEU A 272 -17.16 -11.90 -6.87
C LEU A 272 -17.95 -13.06 -7.50
N ASP A 273 -17.72 -14.28 -7.00
CA ASP A 273 -18.45 -15.47 -7.40
C ASP A 273 -19.43 -15.88 -6.28
N GLU A 274 -20.72 -15.98 -6.61
CA GLU A 274 -21.76 -16.34 -5.65
C GLU A 274 -21.50 -17.69 -4.97
N SER A 275 -20.84 -18.61 -5.66
CA SER A 275 -20.51 -19.93 -5.12
C SER A 275 -19.58 -19.89 -3.91
N TRP A 276 -18.80 -18.82 -3.76
CA TRP A 276 -17.92 -18.65 -2.58
C TRP A 276 -18.71 -18.48 -1.29
N PHE A 277 -19.96 -18.03 -1.38
CA PHE A 277 -20.80 -17.67 -0.22
C PHE A 277 -21.86 -18.72 0.09
N GLU A 278 -21.89 -19.85 -0.63
CA GLU A 278 -22.84 -20.94 -0.37
C GLU A 278 -22.68 -21.46 1.08
N GLY A 279 -23.75 -21.32 1.87
CA GLY A 279 -23.77 -21.76 3.28
C GLY A 279 -23.10 -20.81 4.26
N ALA A 280 -22.44 -19.73 3.80
CA ALA A 280 -21.82 -18.74 4.67
C ALA A 280 -22.87 -17.93 5.46
N GLN A 281 -22.59 -17.69 6.74
CA GLN A 281 -23.40 -16.85 7.63
C GLN A 281 -22.68 -15.51 7.93
N THR A 282 -21.36 -15.52 7.94
CA THR A 282 -20.55 -14.32 8.21
C THR A 282 -19.47 -14.15 7.13
N VAL A 283 -19.53 -13.03 6.43
CA VAL A 283 -18.51 -12.63 5.46
C VAL A 283 -17.63 -11.55 6.08
N GLY A 284 -16.32 -11.80 6.17
CA GLY A 284 -15.33 -10.79 6.50
C GLY A 284 -15.01 -9.94 5.29
N LEU A 285 -14.92 -8.63 5.46
CA LEU A 285 -14.55 -7.71 4.38
C LEU A 285 -13.43 -6.78 4.83
N THR A 286 -12.40 -6.70 4.02
CA THR A 286 -11.28 -5.76 4.19
C THR A 286 -10.79 -5.25 2.85
N SER A 287 -9.81 -4.35 2.87
CA SER A 287 -9.16 -3.89 1.64
C SER A 287 -7.71 -3.49 1.88
N GLY A 288 -6.92 -3.60 0.82
CA GLY A 288 -5.53 -3.18 0.83
C GLY A 288 -5.35 -1.67 1.00
N ALA A 289 -4.11 -1.28 1.34
CA ALA A 289 -3.74 0.11 1.62
C ALA A 289 -3.81 1.05 0.40
N SER A 290 -3.95 0.51 -0.81
CA SER A 290 -4.08 1.26 -2.07
C SER A 290 -5.52 1.31 -2.62
N VAL A 291 -6.51 0.85 -1.86
CA VAL A 291 -7.90 0.70 -2.32
C VAL A 291 -8.76 1.89 -1.88
N PRO A 292 -9.40 2.62 -2.80
CA PRO A 292 -10.36 3.64 -2.45
C PRO A 292 -11.64 3.01 -1.86
N GLU A 293 -12.26 3.69 -0.89
CA GLU A 293 -13.41 3.18 -0.13
C GLU A 293 -14.63 2.87 -1.02
N ILE A 294 -14.75 3.52 -2.18
CA ILE A 294 -15.86 3.26 -3.11
C ILE A 294 -15.89 1.78 -3.55
N LEU A 295 -14.74 1.16 -3.81
CA LEU A 295 -14.70 -0.26 -4.20
C LEU A 295 -15.15 -1.19 -3.06
N VAL A 296 -14.89 -0.82 -1.81
CA VAL A 296 -15.38 -1.57 -0.65
C VAL A 296 -16.89 -1.46 -0.53
N ARG A 297 -17.45 -0.28 -0.80
CA ARG A 297 -18.89 -0.05 -0.79
C ARG A 297 -19.62 -0.84 -1.86
N ASP A 298 -19.07 -0.88 -3.07
CA ASP A 298 -19.64 -1.69 -4.16
C ASP A 298 -19.72 -3.17 -3.75
N VAL A 299 -18.69 -3.68 -3.04
CA VAL A 299 -18.70 -5.05 -2.50
C VAL A 299 -19.75 -5.21 -1.39
N ILE A 300 -19.90 -4.23 -0.50
CA ILE A 300 -20.94 -4.26 0.54
C ILE A 300 -22.33 -4.31 -0.11
N GLU A 301 -22.62 -3.45 -1.08
CA GLU A 301 -23.90 -3.43 -1.79
C GLU A 301 -24.16 -4.77 -2.48
N TRP A 302 -23.18 -5.32 -3.18
CA TRP A 302 -23.27 -6.64 -3.83
C TRP A 302 -23.61 -7.76 -2.84
N LEU A 303 -22.97 -7.78 -1.66
CA LEU A 303 -23.24 -8.77 -0.60
C LEU A 303 -24.63 -8.59 0.04
N GLN A 304 -25.05 -7.33 0.26
CA GLN A 304 -26.36 -7.04 0.83
C GLN A 304 -27.50 -7.53 -0.05
N GLU A 305 -27.38 -7.40 -1.37
CA GLU A 305 -28.35 -7.94 -2.33
C GLU A 305 -28.43 -9.47 -2.33
N ARG A 306 -27.42 -10.15 -1.73
CA ARG A 306 -27.26 -11.63 -1.76
C ARG A 306 -27.35 -12.29 -0.38
N GLY A 307 -28.09 -11.66 0.52
CA GLY A 307 -28.48 -12.25 1.81
C GLY A 307 -27.59 -11.89 3.00
N PHE A 308 -26.69 -10.89 2.87
CA PHE A 308 -25.87 -10.35 3.96
C PHE A 308 -26.24 -8.88 4.30
N PRO A 309 -27.47 -8.60 4.74
CA PRO A 309 -27.96 -7.22 4.89
C PRO A 309 -27.26 -6.43 6.00
N THR A 310 -26.70 -7.09 7.01
CA THR A 310 -26.17 -6.44 8.21
C THR A 310 -24.67 -6.20 8.07
N VAL A 311 -24.23 -4.97 8.35
CA VAL A 311 -22.79 -4.60 8.38
C VAL A 311 -22.38 -4.23 9.79
N GLU A 312 -21.41 -4.95 10.33
CA GLU A 312 -20.79 -4.69 11.62
C GLU A 312 -19.34 -4.26 11.42
N VAL A 313 -18.94 -3.11 11.97
CA VAL A 313 -17.57 -2.62 11.86
C VAL A 313 -16.74 -3.12 13.05
N ALA A 314 -15.75 -3.95 12.76
CA ALA A 314 -14.76 -4.43 13.74
C ALA A 314 -13.51 -3.54 13.70
N ARG A 315 -13.36 -2.69 14.69
CA ARG A 315 -12.24 -1.75 14.79
C ARG A 315 -11.20 -2.24 15.77
N THR A 316 -9.95 -2.32 15.31
CA THR A 316 -8.78 -2.66 16.14
C THR A 316 -7.93 -1.44 16.45
N GLU A 317 -7.79 -0.52 15.48
CA GLU A 317 -6.91 0.65 15.60
C GLU A 317 -7.53 1.90 14.95
N THR A 318 -7.01 3.07 15.34
CA THR A 318 -7.35 4.36 14.72
C THR A 318 -6.09 4.99 14.13
N GLU A 319 -6.10 5.24 12.82
CA GLU A 319 -4.98 5.86 12.13
C GLU A 319 -5.15 7.39 12.11
N SER A 320 -4.13 8.11 12.58
CA SER A 320 -4.09 9.59 12.60
C SER A 320 -2.94 10.18 11.79
N THR A 321 -2.10 9.33 11.21
CA THR A 321 -0.93 9.76 10.42
C THR A 321 -1.37 10.47 9.16
N THR A 322 -0.73 11.59 8.86
CA THR A 322 -0.90 12.33 7.60
C THR A 322 0.47 12.75 7.07
N PHE A 323 0.61 12.83 5.76
CA PHE A 323 1.85 13.28 5.12
C PHE A 323 1.60 14.51 4.25
N ALA A 324 2.50 15.49 4.35
CA ALA A 324 2.46 16.66 3.49
C ALA A 324 2.90 16.30 2.06
N LEU A 325 2.34 17.01 1.06
CA LEU A 325 2.81 16.94 -0.32
C LEU A 325 4.31 17.27 -0.42
N PRO A 326 5.00 16.85 -1.49
CA PRO A 326 6.39 17.22 -1.75
C PRO A 326 6.61 18.73 -1.66
N ARG A 327 7.77 19.13 -1.15
CA ARG A 327 8.07 20.54 -0.85
C ARG A 327 7.91 21.43 -2.08
N ASP A 328 8.43 20.97 -3.22
CA ASP A 328 8.45 21.76 -4.44
C ASP A 328 7.03 21.93 -5.00
N LEU A 329 6.24 20.87 -5.05
CA LEU A 329 4.83 20.95 -5.45
C LEU A 329 4.03 21.89 -4.55
N ARG A 330 4.26 21.87 -3.23
CA ARG A 330 3.61 22.81 -2.29
C ARG A 330 4.00 24.26 -2.56
N ALA A 331 5.26 24.51 -2.88
CA ALA A 331 5.74 25.84 -3.23
C ALA A 331 5.08 26.34 -4.52
N ASP A 332 5.00 25.51 -5.54
CA ASP A 332 4.38 25.85 -6.82
C ASP A 332 2.87 26.09 -6.68
N LEU A 333 2.15 25.25 -5.93
CA LEU A 333 0.74 25.48 -5.60
C LEU A 333 0.52 26.83 -4.91
N LYS A 334 1.36 27.14 -3.91
CA LYS A 334 1.29 28.42 -3.21
C LYS A 334 1.53 29.61 -4.14
N ASN A 335 2.53 29.52 -5.03
CA ASN A 335 2.84 30.56 -6.00
C ASN A 335 1.69 30.78 -7.01
N ALA A 336 0.97 29.72 -7.35
CA ALA A 336 -0.22 29.76 -8.20
C ALA A 336 -1.50 30.21 -7.46
N GLY A 337 -1.41 30.54 -6.16
CA GLY A 337 -2.58 30.91 -5.34
C GLY A 337 -3.53 29.74 -5.05
N MET A 338 -3.09 28.51 -5.29
CA MET A 338 -3.86 27.30 -5.02
C MET A 338 -3.62 26.83 -3.58
N ALA A 339 -4.70 26.42 -2.90
CA ALA A 339 -4.55 25.82 -1.57
C ALA A 339 -3.83 24.48 -1.69
N PRO A 340 -2.78 24.20 -0.86
CA PRO A 340 -2.29 22.84 -0.74
C PRO A 340 -3.45 21.95 -0.29
N ALA A 341 -3.48 20.69 -0.77
CA ALA A 341 -4.45 19.73 -0.26
C ALA A 341 -4.35 19.74 1.28
N ARG A 342 -5.50 19.86 1.95
CA ARG A 342 -5.53 19.72 3.42
C ARG A 342 -5.09 18.29 3.70
N PRO A 343 -4.15 18.03 4.64
CA PRO A 343 -3.95 16.70 5.14
C PRO A 343 -5.33 16.15 5.51
N HIS A 344 -5.71 14.99 5.00
CA HIS A 344 -6.99 14.41 5.36
C HIS A 344 -7.08 14.32 6.88
N ALA A 345 -8.22 14.72 7.44
CA ALA A 345 -8.49 14.49 8.84
C ALA A 345 -8.32 12.99 9.14
N PRO A 346 -7.80 12.61 10.32
CA PRO A 346 -7.69 11.22 10.68
C PRO A 346 -9.02 10.53 10.40
N ARG A 347 -8.98 9.38 9.72
CA ARG A 347 -10.17 8.61 9.36
C ARG A 347 -10.81 8.05 10.64
N VAL A 348 -11.56 8.90 11.31
CA VAL A 348 -12.40 8.49 12.44
C VAL A 348 -13.64 7.86 11.83
N ALA A 349 -13.74 6.53 11.87
CA ALA A 349 -15.00 5.89 11.55
C ALA A 349 -16.07 6.37 12.54
N GLY A 350 -17.27 6.60 12.04
CA GLY A 350 -18.38 7.25 12.71
C GLY A 350 -18.75 6.71 14.11
N PRO A 351 -19.67 7.38 14.81
CA PRO A 351 -19.92 7.17 16.24
C PRO A 351 -20.35 5.73 16.56
N ASN A 352 -19.79 5.20 17.64
CA ASN A 352 -20.30 4.01 18.30
C ASN A 352 -21.81 4.17 18.58
N HIS A 353 -22.65 3.42 17.94
CA HIS A 353 -23.95 3.09 18.50
C HIS A 353 -23.76 1.97 19.53
N THR A 354 -23.32 2.36 20.74
CA THR A 354 -23.62 1.59 21.93
C THR A 354 -25.09 1.81 22.27
N LYS A 355 -25.91 0.80 22.04
CA LYS A 355 -27.01 0.41 22.93
C LYS A 355 -27.28 -1.06 22.77
#